data_6a1ba8f46ca059f7a1f9acc6a70dd025
#
_entry.id   6a1ba8f46ca059f7a1f9acc6a70dd025
#
_cell.length_a   1.000
_cell.length_b   1.000
_cell.length_c   1.000
_cell.angle_alpha   90.00
_cell.angle_beta   90.00
_cell.angle_gamma   90.00
#
_symmetry.space_group_name_H-M   'P 1'
#
loop_
_entity.id
_entity.type
_entity.pdbx_description
1 polymer ?
#
loop_
_entity_poly.entity_id
_entity_poly.type
_entity_poly.pdbx_seq_one_letter_code
_entity_poly.pdbx_strand_id
1 'polypeptide(L)'
;MDYNFKQDLKAIREILGLTQMELAEQLGVEQKTISRNEIGKNEPTSKLLEQVYAYAFERNIKLNKLKEMLWIDDLESGHKLLFHGAKSAIKGELNVHIGRVNNDLGQGFYAGESYEQAISFISGFEKSSVYFLDFNNQNLKCKKYEVNQEWMMTIAYYRGVLEAYESHPVVKRLIDQSRDCDYIIAPIADNRMFQIINSFIDGEITDEQCKHCLAATHLGSQYVFISDRAIEQVKLIERCYVANNEKEYYKNIRTEDTKLGEDKVKLAKIQYRGKGKYIDEILS
;
A
#
# COMPACT_ATOMS: atom_id res chain seq x y z
N MET A 1 -8.48 15.05 8.30
CA MET A 1 -7.73 15.82 7.28
C MET A 1 -8.56 15.90 6.02
N ASP A 2 -8.67 17.10 5.43
CA ASP A 2 -9.41 17.34 4.19
C ASP A 2 -8.48 17.27 2.98
N TYR A 3 -9.05 17.23 1.77
CA TYR A 3 -8.27 17.31 0.55
C TYR A 3 -7.72 18.72 0.35
N ASN A 4 -6.52 18.82 -0.23
CA ASN A 4 -5.91 20.11 -0.58
C ASN A 4 -6.46 20.70 -1.90
N PHE A 5 -7.79 20.58 -2.08
CA PHE A 5 -8.47 20.83 -3.35
C PHE A 5 -8.24 22.25 -3.90
N LYS A 6 -8.16 23.25 -3.03
CA LYS A 6 -7.90 24.63 -3.42
C LYS A 6 -6.61 24.78 -4.22
N GLN A 7 -5.51 24.21 -3.72
CA GLN A 7 -4.21 24.29 -4.37
C GLN A 7 -4.16 23.36 -5.59
N ASP A 8 -4.75 22.17 -5.48
CA ASP A 8 -4.81 21.22 -6.57
C ASP A 8 -5.54 21.75 -7.79
N LEU A 9 -6.72 22.37 -7.58
CA LEU A 9 -7.51 22.97 -8.65
C LEU A 9 -6.73 24.07 -9.37
N LYS A 10 -6.08 24.94 -8.61
CA LYS A 10 -5.23 26.02 -9.15
C LYS A 10 -4.04 25.45 -9.92
N ALA A 11 -3.32 24.47 -9.35
CA ALA A 11 -2.18 23.83 -9.97
C ALA A 11 -2.56 23.13 -11.29
N ILE A 12 -3.66 22.37 -11.32
CA ILE A 12 -4.17 21.73 -12.54
C ILE A 12 -4.45 22.79 -13.63
N ARG A 13 -5.16 23.87 -13.27
CA ARG A 13 -5.48 24.93 -14.21
C ARG A 13 -4.23 25.61 -14.78
N GLU A 14 -3.25 25.91 -13.91
CA GLU A 14 -2.00 26.57 -14.32
C GLU A 14 -1.11 25.65 -15.19
N ILE A 15 -1.01 24.36 -14.86
CA ILE A 15 -0.29 23.38 -15.68
C ILE A 15 -0.90 23.27 -17.08
N LEU A 16 -2.23 23.38 -17.18
CA LEU A 16 -2.94 23.33 -18.46
C LEU A 16 -2.93 24.68 -19.20
N GLY A 17 -2.42 25.76 -18.58
CA GLY A 17 -2.42 27.11 -19.17
C GLY A 17 -3.82 27.71 -19.35
N LEU A 18 -4.81 27.26 -18.55
CA LEU A 18 -6.21 27.67 -18.67
C LEU A 18 -6.55 28.84 -17.77
N THR A 19 -7.45 29.72 -18.23
CA THR A 19 -8.15 30.68 -17.37
C THR A 19 -9.22 29.95 -16.53
N GLN A 20 -9.72 30.61 -15.48
CA GLN A 20 -10.83 30.06 -14.68
C GLN A 20 -12.10 29.83 -15.52
N MET A 21 -12.33 30.68 -16.54
CA MET A 21 -13.48 30.56 -17.43
C MET A 21 -13.35 29.35 -18.36
N GLU A 22 -12.20 29.19 -19.00
CA GLU A 22 -11.93 28.03 -19.87
C GLU A 22 -12.01 26.70 -19.11
N LEU A 23 -11.43 26.64 -17.88
CA LEU A 23 -11.57 25.43 -17.07
C LEU A 23 -13.03 25.16 -16.69
N ALA A 24 -13.81 26.20 -16.36
CA ALA A 24 -15.20 26.06 -16.03
C ALA A 24 -16.04 25.53 -17.20
N GLU A 25 -15.80 26.04 -18.42
CA GLU A 25 -16.41 25.56 -19.65
C GLU A 25 -16.07 24.09 -19.92
N GLN A 26 -14.81 23.71 -19.76
CA GLN A 26 -14.35 22.32 -19.94
C GLN A 26 -15.00 21.35 -18.94
N LEU A 27 -15.25 21.80 -17.72
CA LEU A 27 -15.87 21.00 -16.67
C LEU A 27 -17.40 21.09 -16.66
N GLY A 28 -18.01 21.95 -17.49
CA GLY A 28 -19.45 22.19 -17.50
C GLY A 28 -19.99 22.79 -16.21
N VAL A 29 -19.22 23.71 -15.59
CA VAL A 29 -19.59 24.42 -14.36
C VAL A 29 -19.53 25.94 -14.57
N GLU A 30 -20.09 26.71 -13.64
CA GLU A 30 -19.97 28.17 -13.70
C GLU A 30 -18.55 28.62 -13.30
N GLN A 31 -18.01 29.67 -13.95
CA GLN A 31 -16.70 30.25 -13.61
C GLN A 31 -16.60 30.63 -12.13
N LYS A 32 -17.70 31.13 -11.52
CA LYS A 32 -17.70 31.45 -10.08
C LYS A 32 -17.50 30.23 -9.18
N THR A 33 -17.83 29.02 -9.67
CA THR A 33 -17.57 27.75 -8.94
C THR A 33 -16.07 27.51 -8.86
N ILE A 34 -15.34 27.64 -9.97
CA ILE A 34 -13.87 27.51 -10.00
C ILE A 34 -13.24 28.58 -9.10
N SER A 35 -13.59 29.85 -9.30
CA SER A 35 -13.04 30.98 -8.52
C SER A 35 -13.25 30.80 -7.02
N ARG A 36 -14.45 30.41 -6.55
CA ARG A 36 -14.74 30.22 -5.13
C ARG A 36 -13.98 29.06 -4.51
N ASN A 37 -13.78 27.97 -5.27
CA ASN A 37 -12.98 26.82 -4.80
C ASN A 37 -11.49 27.15 -4.75
N GLU A 38 -10.95 27.89 -5.72
CA GLU A 38 -9.54 28.31 -5.72
C GLU A 38 -9.18 29.26 -4.56
N ILE A 39 -10.14 30.06 -4.08
CA ILE A 39 -9.93 30.90 -2.89
C ILE A 39 -10.32 30.21 -1.58
N GLY A 40 -10.84 28.97 -1.63
CA GLY A 40 -11.26 28.20 -0.46
C GLY A 40 -12.54 28.74 0.19
N LYS A 41 -13.40 29.44 -0.56
CA LYS A 41 -14.68 29.95 -0.04
C LYS A 41 -15.75 28.88 0.10
N ASN A 42 -15.65 27.82 -0.69
CA ASN A 42 -16.59 26.70 -0.70
C ASN A 42 -15.83 25.38 -0.56
N GLU A 43 -16.42 24.44 0.14
CA GLU A 43 -16.00 23.05 0.10
C GLU A 43 -16.44 22.40 -1.24
N PRO A 44 -15.55 21.62 -1.89
CA PRO A 44 -15.91 20.97 -3.14
C PRO A 44 -16.92 19.87 -2.92
N THR A 45 -17.89 19.74 -3.82
CA THR A 45 -18.78 18.59 -3.86
C THR A 45 -18.01 17.36 -4.36
N SER A 46 -18.44 16.15 -4.00
CA SER A 46 -17.84 14.90 -4.51
C SER A 46 -17.84 14.84 -6.05
N LYS A 47 -18.88 15.41 -6.68
CA LYS A 47 -18.96 15.51 -8.15
C LYS A 47 -17.87 16.41 -8.71
N LEU A 48 -17.63 17.57 -8.10
CA LEU A 48 -16.61 18.50 -8.57
C LEU A 48 -15.19 17.92 -8.36
N LEU A 49 -14.95 17.25 -7.22
CA LEU A 49 -13.70 16.52 -7.01
C LEU A 49 -13.46 15.53 -8.15
N GLU A 50 -14.41 14.62 -8.40
CA GLU A 50 -14.27 13.63 -9.47
C GLU A 50 -14.03 14.29 -10.83
N GLN A 51 -14.81 15.31 -11.20
CA GLN A 51 -14.67 16.01 -12.47
C GLN A 51 -13.28 16.63 -12.66
N VAL A 52 -12.76 17.31 -11.65
CA VAL A 52 -11.46 18.01 -11.73
C VAL A 52 -10.30 17.02 -11.83
N TYR A 53 -10.26 16.01 -10.94
CA TYR A 53 -9.14 15.07 -10.93
C TYR A 53 -9.19 14.10 -12.12
N ALA A 54 -10.39 13.66 -12.55
CA ALA A 54 -10.54 12.84 -13.75
C ALA A 54 -10.11 13.62 -15.01
N TYR A 55 -10.51 14.88 -15.13
CA TYR A 55 -10.12 15.77 -16.22
C TYR A 55 -8.60 15.97 -16.31
N ALA A 56 -7.95 16.13 -15.17
CA ALA A 56 -6.49 16.25 -15.11
C ALA A 56 -5.80 14.95 -15.54
N PHE A 57 -6.27 13.81 -15.03
CA PHE A 57 -5.70 12.50 -15.34
C PHE A 57 -5.84 12.14 -16.82
N GLU A 58 -6.99 12.42 -17.46
CA GLU A 58 -7.21 12.25 -18.89
C GLU A 58 -6.24 13.05 -19.76
N ARG A 59 -5.74 14.18 -19.24
CA ARG A 59 -4.72 15.02 -19.88
C ARG A 59 -3.30 14.69 -19.47
N ASN A 60 -3.12 13.48 -18.93
CA ASN A 60 -1.84 12.95 -18.46
C ASN A 60 -1.19 13.76 -17.33
N ILE A 61 -1.98 14.55 -16.58
CA ILE A 61 -1.51 15.19 -15.34
C ILE A 61 -1.70 14.20 -14.21
N LYS A 62 -0.64 13.46 -13.89
CA LYS A 62 -0.60 12.55 -12.74
C LYS A 62 -0.29 13.34 -11.47
N LEU A 63 -1.26 14.14 -11.01
CA LEU A 63 -1.08 15.13 -9.95
C LEU A 63 -0.51 14.52 -8.68
N ASN A 64 -1.02 13.35 -8.26
CA ASN A 64 -0.54 12.69 -7.03
C ASN A 64 0.91 12.17 -7.16
N LYS A 65 1.36 11.83 -8.37
CA LYS A 65 2.79 11.53 -8.63
C LYS A 65 3.66 12.78 -8.60
N LEU A 66 3.17 13.91 -9.08
CA LEU A 66 3.88 15.18 -8.94
C LEU A 66 4.02 15.58 -7.47
N LYS A 67 2.96 15.40 -6.67
CA LYS A 67 3.01 15.62 -5.22
C LYS A 67 4.00 14.70 -4.52
N GLU A 68 4.04 13.41 -4.90
CA GLU A 68 5.04 12.47 -4.38
C GLU A 68 6.46 13.00 -4.58
N MET A 69 6.79 13.48 -5.78
CA MET A 69 8.11 14.05 -6.09
C MET A 69 8.42 15.28 -5.24
N LEU A 70 7.45 16.21 -5.12
CA LEU A 70 7.62 17.41 -4.30
C LEU A 70 7.82 17.08 -2.82
N TRP A 71 7.04 16.15 -2.26
CA TRP A 71 7.21 15.72 -0.87
C TRP A 71 8.53 15.00 -0.62
N ILE A 72 9.06 14.22 -1.58
CA ILE A 72 10.38 13.60 -1.47
C ILE A 72 11.47 14.67 -1.35
N ASP A 73 11.36 15.76 -2.13
CA ASP A 73 12.33 16.86 -2.10
C ASP A 73 12.24 17.67 -0.79
N ASP A 74 11.04 17.76 -0.18
CA ASP A 74 10.78 18.55 1.04
C ASP A 74 11.00 17.75 2.34
N LEU A 75 11.19 16.42 2.29
CA LEU A 75 11.41 15.60 3.48
C LEU A 75 12.70 15.95 4.21
N GLU A 76 12.64 15.93 5.54
CA GLU A 76 13.83 16.04 6.37
C GLU A 76 14.78 14.86 6.14
N SER A 77 16.08 15.12 6.28
CA SER A 77 17.10 14.07 6.13
C SER A 77 16.87 12.91 7.10
N GLY A 78 16.81 11.69 6.58
CA GLY A 78 16.54 10.48 7.36
C GLY A 78 15.06 10.13 7.50
N HIS A 79 14.16 11.00 7.05
CA HIS A 79 12.73 10.68 6.97
C HIS A 79 12.39 9.88 5.71
N LYS A 80 11.26 9.20 5.71
CA LYS A 80 10.74 8.43 4.57
C LYS A 80 9.31 8.84 4.23
N LEU A 81 9.07 9.06 2.95
CA LEU A 81 7.71 9.18 2.42
C LEU A 81 7.10 7.78 2.29
N LEU A 82 5.96 7.58 2.94
CA LEU A 82 5.18 6.34 2.85
C LEU A 82 3.74 6.66 2.45
N PHE A 83 3.01 5.63 2.02
CA PHE A 83 1.67 5.78 1.46
C PHE A 83 0.69 4.82 2.11
N HIS A 84 -0.46 5.33 2.52
CA HIS A 84 -1.53 4.51 3.07
C HIS A 84 -2.81 4.65 2.25
N GLY A 85 -3.28 3.54 1.69
CA GLY A 85 -4.57 3.47 1.02
C GLY A 85 -5.70 3.21 2.00
N ALA A 86 -6.60 4.18 2.19
CA ALA A 86 -7.73 4.06 3.10
C ALA A 86 -9.06 3.97 2.35
N LYS A 87 -9.91 3.00 2.73
CA LYS A 87 -11.25 2.80 2.16
C LYS A 87 -12.25 3.90 2.52
N SER A 88 -11.95 4.65 3.57
CA SER A 88 -12.71 5.81 4.05
C SER A 88 -11.76 6.82 4.68
N ALA A 89 -12.27 8.03 4.97
CA ALA A 89 -11.45 9.03 5.65
C ALA A 89 -10.97 8.54 7.02
N ILE A 90 -9.67 8.69 7.27
CA ILE A 90 -9.07 8.46 8.60
C ILE A 90 -9.62 9.54 9.54
N LYS A 91 -10.19 9.10 10.66
CA LYS A 91 -10.73 9.96 11.72
C LYS A 91 -9.86 9.84 12.96
N GLY A 92 -9.46 10.99 13.50
CA GLY A 92 -8.58 11.03 14.68
C GLY A 92 -7.12 10.72 14.36
N GLU A 93 -6.39 10.31 15.38
CA GLU A 93 -4.97 9.96 15.31
C GLU A 93 -4.74 8.58 14.71
N LEU A 94 -3.56 8.36 14.16
CA LEU A 94 -3.14 7.04 13.70
C LEU A 94 -3.02 6.09 14.90
N ASN A 95 -3.42 4.83 14.69
CA ASN A 95 -3.44 3.87 15.78
C ASN A 95 -3.13 2.47 15.24
N VAL A 96 -2.23 1.77 15.90
CA VAL A 96 -1.79 0.42 15.55
C VAL A 96 -2.78 -0.66 15.98
N HIS A 97 -3.68 -0.36 16.95
CA HIS A 97 -4.59 -1.33 17.55
C HIS A 97 -5.94 -1.45 16.83
N ILE A 98 -6.24 -0.57 15.86
CA ILE A 98 -7.51 -0.59 15.09
C ILE A 98 -7.46 -1.61 13.94
N GLY A 99 -6.27 -1.98 13.47
CA GLY A 99 -6.07 -2.93 12.38
C GLY A 99 -6.62 -4.33 12.67
N ARG A 100 -6.86 -5.11 11.61
CA ARG A 100 -7.23 -6.53 11.76
C ARG A 100 -6.07 -7.31 12.35
N VAL A 101 -6.38 -8.27 13.23
CA VAL A 101 -5.36 -9.17 13.81
C VAL A 101 -4.81 -10.17 12.79
N ASN A 102 -5.64 -10.59 11.81
CA ASN A 102 -5.29 -11.60 10.80
C ASN A 102 -4.81 -10.94 9.48
N ASN A 103 -3.96 -9.92 9.58
CA ASN A 103 -3.21 -9.40 8.45
C ASN A 103 -1.91 -10.18 8.26
N ASP A 104 -1.16 -9.92 7.20
CA ASP A 104 0.08 -10.64 6.83
C ASP A 104 1.11 -10.73 7.97
N LEU A 105 1.20 -9.69 8.78
CA LEU A 105 2.16 -9.55 9.89
C LEU A 105 1.45 -9.16 11.20
N GLY A 106 0.19 -9.57 11.32
CA GLY A 106 -0.63 -9.32 12.52
C GLY A 106 -1.26 -7.94 12.57
N GLN A 107 -1.67 -7.54 13.76
CA GLN A 107 -2.27 -6.25 14.01
C GLN A 107 -1.24 -5.12 13.92
N GLY A 108 -1.59 -4.02 13.26
CA GLY A 108 -0.72 -2.86 13.09
C GLY A 108 -1.30 -1.86 12.10
N PHE A 109 -0.61 -0.74 11.95
CA PHE A 109 -0.89 0.24 10.90
C PHE A 109 0.03 -0.03 9.70
N TYR A 110 -0.56 -0.24 8.53
CA TYR A 110 0.14 -0.66 7.32
C TYR A 110 0.31 0.50 6.35
N ALA A 111 1.51 0.65 5.79
CA ALA A 111 1.82 1.62 4.73
C ALA A 111 2.69 0.96 3.64
N GLY A 112 2.58 1.45 2.42
CA GLY A 112 3.42 1.05 1.29
C GLY A 112 4.56 2.03 1.06
N GLU A 113 5.57 1.60 0.31
CA GLU A 113 6.72 2.44 -0.07
C GLU A 113 6.48 3.23 -1.37
N SER A 114 5.35 3.00 -2.07
CA SER A 114 4.98 3.72 -3.29
C SER A 114 3.51 4.08 -3.35
N TYR A 115 3.21 5.15 -4.09
CA TYR A 115 1.84 5.58 -4.38
C TYR A 115 1.03 4.48 -5.08
N GLU A 116 1.67 3.78 -6.04
CA GLU A 116 1.06 2.70 -6.82
C GLU A 116 0.59 1.54 -5.96
N GLN A 117 1.35 1.19 -4.92
CA GLN A 117 0.95 0.17 -3.96
C GLN A 117 -0.32 0.60 -3.21
N ALA A 118 -0.32 1.83 -2.66
CA ALA A 118 -1.46 2.34 -1.90
C ALA A 118 -2.73 2.42 -2.74
N ILE A 119 -2.66 2.94 -3.98
CA ILE A 119 -3.83 3.03 -4.87
C ILE A 119 -4.33 1.65 -5.30
N SER A 120 -3.44 0.67 -5.49
CA SER A 120 -3.83 -0.70 -5.86
C SER A 120 -4.72 -1.34 -4.78
N PHE A 121 -4.48 -1.06 -3.50
CA PHE A 121 -5.32 -1.55 -2.41
C PHE A 121 -6.72 -0.95 -2.37
N ILE A 122 -6.87 0.29 -2.84
CA ILE A 122 -8.13 1.04 -2.75
C ILE A 122 -8.91 1.14 -4.05
N SER A 123 -8.35 0.66 -5.17
CA SER A 123 -8.95 0.80 -6.52
C SER A 123 -10.35 0.22 -6.64
N GLY A 124 -10.74 -0.74 -5.80
CA GLY A 124 -12.09 -1.32 -5.74
C GLY A 124 -13.08 -0.58 -4.84
N PHE A 125 -12.69 0.54 -4.19
CA PHE A 125 -13.54 1.24 -3.23
C PHE A 125 -13.85 2.67 -3.70
N GLU A 126 -15.13 3.03 -3.73
CA GLU A 126 -15.61 4.32 -4.24
C GLU A 126 -15.09 5.50 -3.39
N LYS A 127 -15.31 5.47 -2.08
CA LYS A 127 -14.97 6.57 -1.14
C LYS A 127 -13.58 6.45 -0.54
N SER A 128 -12.61 6.03 -1.34
CA SER A 128 -11.24 5.81 -0.87
C SER A 128 -10.32 6.98 -1.14
N SER A 129 -9.21 7.04 -0.40
CA SER A 129 -8.18 8.07 -0.52
C SER A 129 -6.81 7.46 -0.30
N VAL A 130 -5.77 8.08 -0.87
CA VAL A 130 -4.39 7.81 -0.49
C VAL A 130 -3.92 8.91 0.46
N TYR A 131 -3.23 8.49 1.52
CA TYR A 131 -2.58 9.39 2.47
C TYR A 131 -1.07 9.32 2.29
N PHE A 132 -0.44 10.47 2.24
CA PHE A 132 1.01 10.61 2.27
C PHE A 132 1.44 10.76 3.73
N LEU A 133 2.49 10.05 4.09
CA LEU A 133 2.98 9.93 5.45
C LEU A 133 4.45 10.29 5.48
N ASP A 134 4.82 11.17 6.39
CA ASP A 134 6.21 11.42 6.76
C ASP A 134 6.56 10.53 7.96
N PHE A 135 7.52 9.64 7.78
CA PHE A 135 7.97 8.70 8.80
C PHE A 135 9.42 8.96 9.21
N ASN A 136 9.62 9.29 10.48
CA ASN A 136 10.93 9.36 11.11
C ASN A 136 11.25 8.03 11.81
N ASN A 137 12.28 7.33 11.36
CA ASN A 137 12.64 6.02 11.93
C ASN A 137 13.71 6.07 13.03
N GLN A 138 14.11 7.25 13.49
CA GLN A 138 15.17 7.41 14.48
C GLN A 138 14.82 6.72 15.79
N ASN A 139 15.78 6.00 16.32
CA ASN A 139 15.69 5.28 17.61
C ASN A 139 14.59 4.21 17.68
N LEU A 140 14.04 3.76 16.54
CA LEU A 140 13.08 2.67 16.45
C LEU A 140 13.76 1.35 16.10
N LYS A 141 13.30 0.26 16.71
CA LYS A 141 13.73 -1.10 16.40
C LYS A 141 12.98 -1.63 15.20
N CYS A 142 13.70 -1.93 14.12
CA CYS A 142 13.14 -2.47 12.88
C CYS A 142 13.39 -3.97 12.75
N LYS A 143 12.35 -4.73 12.40
CA LYS A 143 12.50 -6.09 11.86
C LYS A 143 12.32 -6.04 10.35
N LYS A 144 13.33 -6.50 9.60
CA LYS A 144 13.25 -6.59 8.15
C LYS A 144 13.13 -8.05 7.71
N TYR A 145 12.16 -8.33 6.84
CA TYR A 145 11.97 -9.62 6.18
C TYR A 145 12.35 -9.54 4.71
N GLU A 146 12.84 -10.64 4.21
CA GLU A 146 13.02 -10.92 2.79
C GLU A 146 12.16 -12.14 2.43
N VAL A 147 11.96 -12.40 1.14
CA VAL A 147 11.24 -13.61 0.69
C VAL A 147 12.08 -14.84 1.02
N ASN A 148 11.79 -15.46 2.16
CA ASN A 148 12.46 -16.66 2.68
C ASN A 148 11.49 -17.46 3.56
N GLN A 149 11.94 -18.63 4.03
CA GLN A 149 11.17 -19.51 4.90
C GLN A 149 10.64 -18.80 6.17
N GLU A 150 11.46 -17.96 6.81
CA GLU A 150 11.06 -17.21 8.00
C GLU A 150 9.84 -16.32 7.72
N TRP A 151 9.89 -15.52 6.65
CA TRP A 151 8.79 -14.65 6.24
C TRP A 151 7.53 -15.42 5.86
N MET A 152 7.67 -16.50 5.05
CA MET A 152 6.54 -17.32 4.63
C MET A 152 5.79 -17.95 5.81
N MET A 153 6.52 -18.52 6.77
CA MET A 153 5.94 -19.10 7.97
C MET A 153 5.35 -18.05 8.92
N THR A 154 5.96 -16.85 9.02
CA THR A 154 5.42 -15.73 9.80
C THR A 154 4.06 -15.29 9.25
N ILE A 155 3.94 -15.12 7.92
CA ILE A 155 2.65 -14.79 7.28
C ILE A 155 1.64 -15.93 7.49
N ALA A 156 2.04 -17.19 7.29
CA ALA A 156 1.18 -18.35 7.50
C ALA A 156 0.61 -18.38 8.92
N TYR A 157 1.42 -18.06 9.93
CA TYR A 157 0.97 -17.96 11.31
C TYR A 157 -0.08 -16.86 11.50
N TYR A 158 0.24 -15.62 11.12
CA TYR A 158 -0.69 -14.50 11.33
C TYR A 158 -2.00 -14.62 10.52
N ARG A 159 -1.96 -15.32 9.39
CA ARG A 159 -3.14 -15.66 8.59
C ARG A 159 -3.91 -16.88 9.11
N GLY A 160 -3.49 -17.49 10.23
CA GLY A 160 -4.20 -18.55 10.95
C GLY A 160 -3.95 -19.97 10.47
N VAL A 161 -3.04 -20.19 9.49
CA VAL A 161 -2.80 -21.55 8.97
C VAL A 161 -1.74 -22.34 9.75
N LEU A 162 -1.02 -21.69 10.68
CA LEU A 162 -0.06 -22.34 11.59
C LEU A 162 -0.45 -22.22 13.08
N GLU A 163 -1.68 -21.84 13.40
CA GLU A 163 -2.13 -21.72 14.79
C GLU A 163 -2.00 -23.04 15.57
N ALA A 164 -2.26 -24.19 14.93
CA ALA A 164 -2.09 -25.51 15.54
C ALA A 164 -0.64 -25.80 15.99
N TYR A 165 0.34 -25.11 15.42
CA TYR A 165 1.77 -25.25 15.72
C TYR A 165 2.33 -24.11 16.58
N GLU A 166 1.50 -23.27 17.20
CA GLU A 166 1.93 -22.11 17.98
C GLU A 166 2.92 -22.48 19.10
N SER A 167 2.73 -23.65 19.73
CA SER A 167 3.64 -24.17 20.75
C SER A 167 4.94 -24.76 20.23
N HIS A 168 5.05 -24.97 18.91
CA HIS A 168 6.24 -25.54 18.29
C HIS A 168 7.43 -24.57 18.40
N PRO A 169 8.65 -25.00 18.78
CA PRO A 169 9.78 -24.10 19.02
C PRO A 169 10.12 -23.18 17.85
N VAL A 170 10.02 -23.68 16.62
CA VAL A 170 10.26 -22.90 15.40
C VAL A 170 9.23 -21.77 15.28
N VAL A 171 7.93 -22.09 15.39
CA VAL A 171 6.84 -21.12 15.25
C VAL A 171 6.88 -20.09 16.37
N LYS A 172 7.08 -20.53 17.64
CA LYS A 172 7.20 -19.65 18.78
C LYS A 172 8.33 -18.63 18.60
N ARG A 173 9.51 -19.06 18.13
CA ARG A 173 10.64 -18.17 17.83
C ARG A 173 10.26 -17.11 16.79
N LEU A 174 9.55 -17.48 15.71
CA LEU A 174 9.11 -16.56 14.67
C LEU A 174 8.16 -15.49 15.22
N ILE A 175 7.22 -15.89 16.06
CA ILE A 175 6.27 -15.00 16.74
C ILE A 175 7.00 -14.00 17.65
N ASP A 176 7.88 -14.51 18.51
CA ASP A 176 8.64 -13.69 19.44
C ASP A 176 9.49 -12.65 18.67
N GLN A 177 10.17 -13.07 17.60
CA GLN A 177 10.98 -12.17 16.78
C GLN A 177 10.15 -11.12 16.03
N SER A 178 8.93 -11.45 15.59
CA SER A 178 8.05 -10.50 14.92
C SER A 178 7.45 -9.45 15.84
N ARG A 179 7.36 -9.75 17.14
CA ARG A 179 6.82 -8.86 18.18
C ARG A 179 7.88 -8.00 18.85
N ASP A 180 9.16 -8.40 18.77
CA ASP A 180 10.28 -7.71 19.42
C ASP A 180 10.84 -6.58 18.54
N CYS A 181 9.95 -5.69 18.04
CA CYS A 181 10.35 -4.51 17.28
C CYS A 181 9.26 -3.42 17.35
N ASP A 182 9.59 -2.22 16.89
CA ASP A 182 8.66 -1.10 16.82
C ASP A 182 7.89 -1.11 15.47
N TYR A 183 8.56 -1.51 14.40
CA TYR A 183 7.98 -1.65 13.07
C TYR A 183 8.65 -2.74 12.24
N ILE A 184 7.94 -3.21 11.24
CA ILE A 184 8.38 -4.27 10.33
C ILE A 184 8.45 -3.70 8.91
N ILE A 185 9.53 -4.05 8.18
CA ILE A 185 9.61 -3.89 6.73
C ILE A 185 9.58 -5.29 6.11
N ALA A 186 8.63 -5.54 5.22
CA ALA A 186 8.49 -6.87 4.62
C ALA A 186 7.95 -6.78 3.19
N PRO A 187 8.21 -7.79 2.34
CA PRO A 187 7.51 -7.93 1.07
C PRO A 187 6.00 -7.97 1.27
N ILE A 188 5.24 -7.41 0.32
CA ILE A 188 3.78 -7.50 0.34
C ILE A 188 3.39 -8.92 -0.08
N ALA A 189 2.45 -9.53 0.67
CA ALA A 189 1.83 -10.79 0.31
C ALA A 189 0.35 -10.58 -0.04
N ASP A 190 0.02 -10.54 -1.33
CA ASP A 190 -1.38 -10.51 -1.75
C ASP A 190 -2.05 -11.91 -1.61
N ASN A 191 -3.33 -11.97 -1.90
CA ASN A 191 -4.07 -13.24 -1.77
C ASN A 191 -3.50 -14.36 -2.64
N ARG A 192 -2.94 -14.05 -3.80
CA ARG A 192 -2.32 -15.05 -4.69
C ARG A 192 -1.01 -15.57 -4.08
N MET A 193 -0.16 -14.68 -3.57
CA MET A 193 1.06 -15.08 -2.87
C MET A 193 0.73 -15.93 -1.63
N PHE A 194 -0.34 -15.57 -0.93
CA PHE A 194 -0.81 -16.38 0.20
C PHE A 194 -1.28 -17.77 -0.22
N GLN A 195 -1.91 -17.95 -1.40
CA GLN A 195 -2.22 -19.30 -1.92
C GLN A 195 -0.96 -20.12 -2.19
N ILE A 196 0.12 -19.49 -2.67
CA ILE A 196 1.41 -20.17 -2.85
C ILE A 196 2.00 -20.59 -1.49
N ILE A 197 1.91 -19.72 -0.47
CA ILE A 197 2.32 -20.04 0.89
C ILE A 197 1.48 -21.20 1.45
N ASN A 198 0.17 -21.20 1.23
CA ASN A 198 -0.70 -22.34 1.63
C ASN A 198 -0.26 -23.65 0.99
N SER A 199 0.06 -23.67 -0.31
CA SER A 199 0.58 -24.88 -0.96
C SER A 199 1.86 -25.41 -0.30
N PHE A 200 2.68 -24.53 0.27
CA PHE A 200 3.85 -24.95 1.06
C PHE A 200 3.44 -25.49 2.43
N ILE A 201 2.52 -24.85 3.14
CA ILE A 201 2.04 -25.29 4.45
C ILE A 201 1.25 -26.62 4.34
N ASP A 202 0.53 -26.82 3.24
CA ASP A 202 -0.20 -28.06 2.96
C ASP A 202 0.73 -29.21 2.48
N GLY A 203 2.05 -28.96 2.36
CA GLY A 203 3.03 -29.96 1.94
C GLY A 203 3.00 -30.30 0.45
N GLU A 204 2.34 -29.48 -0.39
CA GLU A 204 2.28 -29.69 -1.84
C GLU A 204 3.59 -29.28 -2.53
N ILE A 205 4.27 -28.27 -2.00
CA ILE A 205 5.55 -27.75 -2.50
C ILE A 205 6.54 -27.55 -1.35
N THR A 206 7.83 -27.53 -1.68
CA THR A 206 8.89 -27.27 -0.71
C THR A 206 9.06 -25.79 -0.43
N ASP A 207 9.79 -25.44 0.62
CA ASP A 207 10.15 -24.06 0.96
C ASP A 207 10.90 -23.34 -0.16
N GLU A 208 11.85 -24.01 -0.83
CA GLU A 208 12.58 -23.44 -1.97
C GLU A 208 11.68 -23.23 -3.20
N GLN A 209 10.77 -24.18 -3.49
CA GLN A 209 9.77 -23.98 -4.54
C GLN A 209 8.89 -22.77 -4.24
N CYS A 210 8.37 -22.68 -3.01
CA CYS A 210 7.53 -21.58 -2.55
C CYS A 210 8.26 -20.23 -2.69
N LYS A 211 9.47 -20.11 -2.16
CA LYS A 211 10.34 -18.93 -2.24
C LYS A 211 10.53 -18.45 -3.68
N HIS A 212 10.87 -19.33 -4.60
CA HIS A 212 11.06 -18.96 -6.00
C HIS A 212 9.77 -18.58 -6.73
N CYS A 213 8.65 -19.21 -6.37
CA CYS A 213 7.33 -18.79 -6.86
C CYS A 213 6.98 -17.37 -6.39
N LEU A 214 7.25 -17.05 -5.13
CA LEU A 214 6.97 -15.73 -4.54
C LEU A 214 7.91 -14.67 -5.09
N ALA A 215 9.19 -14.96 -5.29
CA ALA A 215 10.15 -14.04 -5.90
C ALA A 215 9.78 -13.65 -7.34
N ALA A 216 9.01 -14.50 -8.04
CA ALA A 216 8.51 -14.21 -9.38
C ALA A 216 7.39 -13.15 -9.42
N THR A 217 6.86 -12.75 -8.27
CA THR A 217 5.68 -11.87 -8.12
C THR A 217 5.92 -10.67 -7.22
N HIS A 218 7.05 -10.02 -7.35
CA HIS A 218 7.46 -8.93 -6.49
C HIS A 218 6.46 -7.74 -6.54
N LEU A 219 5.86 -7.41 -5.39
CA LEU A 219 4.88 -6.32 -5.22
C LEU A 219 5.44 -5.11 -4.44
N GLY A 220 6.76 -5.09 -4.18
CA GLY A 220 7.40 -4.10 -3.33
C GLY A 220 7.29 -4.42 -1.84
N SER A 221 7.69 -3.47 -1.00
CA SER A 221 7.73 -3.62 0.45
C SER A 221 6.57 -2.87 1.12
N GLN A 222 6.14 -3.40 2.26
CA GLN A 222 5.22 -2.75 3.18
C GLN A 222 5.92 -2.43 4.49
N TYR A 223 5.47 -1.36 5.13
CA TYR A 223 5.84 -0.96 6.47
C TYR A 223 4.67 -1.25 7.40
N VAL A 224 4.91 -1.95 8.49
CA VAL A 224 3.89 -2.28 9.49
C VAL A 224 4.33 -1.73 10.83
N PHE A 225 3.64 -0.72 11.31
CA PHE A 225 3.86 -0.13 12.62
C PHE A 225 3.09 -0.93 13.65
N ILE A 226 3.78 -1.46 14.66
CA ILE A 226 3.21 -2.37 15.66
C ILE A 226 3.30 -1.84 17.10
N SER A 227 4.07 -0.76 17.34
CA SER A 227 4.15 -0.08 18.63
C SER A 227 3.58 1.34 18.57
N ASP A 228 3.06 1.83 19.70
CA ASP A 228 2.61 3.22 19.85
C ASP A 228 3.77 4.19 19.60
N ARG A 229 4.95 3.84 20.06
CA ARG A 229 6.18 4.61 19.83
C ARG A 229 6.49 4.79 18.34
N ALA A 230 6.26 3.78 17.50
CA ALA A 230 6.50 3.89 16.06
C ALA A 230 5.43 4.73 15.38
N ILE A 231 4.15 4.57 15.74
CA ILE A 231 3.07 5.32 15.10
C ILE A 231 3.08 6.81 15.46
N GLU A 232 3.58 7.18 16.64
CA GLU A 232 3.80 8.58 17.05
C GLU A 232 4.83 9.30 16.17
N GLN A 233 5.73 8.55 15.52
CA GLN A 233 6.72 9.08 14.57
C GLN A 233 6.23 9.11 13.12
N VAL A 234 4.96 8.80 12.87
CA VAL A 234 4.30 8.88 11.57
C VAL A 234 3.37 10.09 11.53
N LYS A 235 3.62 11.02 10.63
CA LYS A 235 2.76 12.19 10.42
C LYS A 235 1.96 12.04 9.14
N LEU A 236 0.66 12.30 9.21
CA LEU A 236 -0.17 12.50 8.01
C LEU A 236 0.16 13.87 7.42
N ILE A 237 0.76 13.90 6.24
CA ILE A 237 1.14 15.16 5.58
C ILE A 237 0.15 15.60 4.50
N GLU A 238 -0.47 14.65 3.80
CA GLU A 238 -1.48 14.98 2.81
C GLU A 238 -2.50 13.85 2.63
N ARG A 239 -3.75 14.23 2.32
CA ARG A 239 -4.80 13.33 1.85
C ARG A 239 -5.08 13.61 0.39
N CYS A 240 -4.86 12.62 -0.47
CA CYS A 240 -5.03 12.74 -1.90
C CYS A 240 -6.35 12.13 -2.37
N TYR A 241 -7.09 12.87 -3.19
CA TYR A 241 -8.22 12.34 -3.94
C TYR A 241 -7.70 11.51 -5.11
N VAL A 242 -8.38 10.39 -5.39
CA VAL A 242 -8.06 9.51 -6.52
C VAL A 242 -9.31 9.36 -7.37
N ALA A 243 -9.30 9.88 -8.59
CA ALA A 243 -10.41 9.78 -9.51
C ALA A 243 -10.65 8.35 -10.01
N ASN A 244 -11.86 8.05 -10.46
CA ASN A 244 -12.23 6.70 -10.89
C ASN A 244 -11.40 6.21 -12.08
N ASN A 245 -11.11 7.08 -13.05
CA ASN A 245 -10.27 6.74 -14.21
C ASN A 245 -8.82 6.45 -13.79
N GLU A 246 -8.28 7.14 -12.79
CA GLU A 246 -6.96 6.86 -12.22
C GLU A 246 -6.95 5.51 -11.49
N LYS A 247 -7.98 5.21 -10.69
CA LYS A 247 -8.15 3.89 -10.03
C LYS A 247 -8.20 2.76 -11.05
N GLU A 248 -8.96 2.94 -12.12
CA GLU A 248 -9.09 1.94 -13.19
C GLU A 248 -7.77 1.70 -13.91
N TYR A 249 -7.03 2.76 -14.21
CA TYR A 249 -5.70 2.66 -14.80
C TYR A 249 -4.75 1.78 -13.97
N TYR A 250 -4.60 2.05 -12.67
CA TYR A 250 -3.73 1.26 -11.80
C TYR A 250 -4.25 -0.16 -11.57
N LYS A 251 -5.56 -0.36 -11.54
CA LYS A 251 -6.18 -1.69 -11.49
C LYS A 251 -5.82 -2.53 -12.71
N ASN A 252 -5.83 -1.93 -13.90
CA ASN A 252 -5.50 -2.60 -15.16
C ASN A 252 -4.02 -2.99 -15.22
N ILE A 253 -3.11 -2.08 -14.83
CA ILE A 253 -1.67 -2.38 -14.71
C ILE A 253 -1.45 -3.58 -13.78
N ARG A 254 -2.06 -3.58 -12.59
CA ARG A 254 -1.94 -4.70 -11.65
C ARG A 254 -2.47 -6.00 -12.22
N THR A 255 -3.52 -5.97 -13.00
CA THR A 255 -4.09 -7.15 -13.65
C THR A 255 -3.14 -7.75 -14.68
N GLU A 256 -2.47 -6.91 -15.48
CA GLU A 256 -1.46 -7.32 -16.45
C GLU A 256 -0.23 -7.92 -15.78
N ASP A 257 0.30 -7.28 -14.74
CA ASP A 257 1.42 -7.79 -13.94
C ASP A 257 1.08 -9.15 -13.29
N THR A 258 -0.17 -9.31 -12.86
CA THR A 258 -0.65 -10.59 -12.32
C THR A 258 -0.59 -11.72 -13.34
N LYS A 259 -1.05 -11.49 -14.56
CA LYS A 259 -1.00 -12.49 -15.64
C LYS A 259 0.43 -12.90 -16.00
N LEU A 260 1.33 -11.92 -16.14
CA LEU A 260 2.75 -12.19 -16.38
C LEU A 260 3.40 -12.98 -15.23
N GLY A 261 2.98 -12.70 -13.99
CA GLY A 261 3.46 -13.43 -12.81
C GLY A 261 3.01 -14.90 -12.77
N GLU A 262 1.82 -15.26 -13.28
CA GLU A 262 1.31 -16.64 -13.27
C GLU A 262 2.20 -17.60 -14.04
N ASP A 263 2.68 -17.22 -15.22
CA ASP A 263 3.55 -18.09 -16.03
C ASP A 263 4.94 -18.25 -15.37
N LYS A 264 5.47 -17.18 -14.78
CA LYS A 264 6.72 -17.25 -14.00
C LYS A 264 6.57 -18.20 -12.80
N VAL A 265 5.45 -18.17 -12.09
CA VAL A 265 5.16 -19.09 -10.97
C VAL A 265 5.12 -20.53 -11.44
N LYS A 266 4.46 -20.84 -12.57
CA LYS A 266 4.42 -22.19 -13.15
C LYS A 266 5.83 -22.70 -13.48
N LEU A 267 6.65 -21.85 -14.12
CA LEU A 267 8.04 -22.19 -14.43
C LEU A 267 8.86 -22.44 -13.16
N ALA A 268 8.73 -21.60 -12.13
CA ALA A 268 9.42 -21.79 -10.86
C ALA A 268 9.01 -23.12 -10.18
N LYS A 269 7.71 -23.47 -10.16
CA LYS A 269 7.23 -24.76 -9.63
C LYS A 269 7.90 -25.96 -10.31
N ILE A 270 8.11 -25.89 -11.63
CA ILE A 270 8.76 -26.97 -12.38
C ILE A 270 10.26 -27.00 -12.10
N GLN A 271 10.93 -25.86 -12.17
CA GLN A 271 12.40 -25.74 -12.07
C GLN A 271 12.94 -26.12 -10.70
N TYR A 272 12.19 -25.84 -9.64
CA TYR A 272 12.58 -26.09 -8.26
C TYR A 272 11.88 -27.29 -7.62
N ARG A 273 11.25 -28.14 -8.42
CA ARG A 273 10.55 -29.33 -7.95
C ARG A 273 11.48 -30.26 -7.17
N GLY A 274 11.09 -30.57 -5.93
CA GLY A 274 11.86 -31.46 -5.05
C GLY A 274 13.15 -30.87 -4.48
N LYS A 275 13.40 -29.56 -4.66
CA LYS A 275 14.49 -28.85 -3.99
C LYS A 275 13.98 -28.22 -2.70
N GLY A 276 14.78 -28.25 -1.62
CA GLY A 276 14.43 -27.71 -0.30
C GLY A 276 13.71 -28.75 0.56
N LYS A 277 12.96 -28.26 1.58
CA LYS A 277 12.28 -29.08 2.58
C LYS A 277 10.77 -28.89 2.53
N TYR A 278 10.04 -29.96 2.79
CA TYR A 278 8.60 -29.89 3.06
C TYR A 278 8.34 -29.39 4.49
N ILE A 279 7.14 -28.90 4.73
CA ILE A 279 6.77 -28.31 6.04
C ILE A 279 6.93 -29.34 7.18
N ASP A 280 6.61 -30.61 6.95
CA ASP A 280 6.74 -31.67 7.95
C ASP A 280 8.19 -31.90 8.37
N GLU A 281 9.16 -31.73 7.46
CA GLU A 281 10.58 -31.84 7.75
C GLU A 281 11.12 -30.64 8.54
N ILE A 282 10.39 -29.50 8.52
CA ILE A 282 10.75 -28.28 9.24
C ILE A 282 10.13 -28.28 10.64
N LEU A 283 8.93 -28.88 10.77
CA LEU A 283 8.18 -28.97 12.01
C LEU A 283 8.27 -30.36 12.68
N SER A 284 9.24 -31.19 12.29
CA SER A 284 9.50 -32.50 12.91
C SER A 284 10.35 -32.41 14.18
#